data_11f2442b3cc34226b25f02f0137da284
#
_entry.id   11f2442b3cc34226b25f02f0137da284
#
_cell.length_a   1.000
_cell.length_b   1.000
_cell.length_c   1.000
_cell.angle_alpha   90.00
_cell.angle_beta   90.00
_cell.angle_gamma   90.00
#
_symmetry.space_group_name_H-M   'P 1'
#
loop_
_entity.id
_entity.type
_entity.pdbx_description
1 polymer ?
#
loop_
_entity_poly.entity_id
_entity_poly.type
_entity_poly.pdbx_seq_one_letter_code
_entity_poly.pdbx_strand_id
1 'polypeptide(L)'
;MYDKMENLIDEFYKTYYKMEEINLSLAIKCLTTTELHIIECIGLEKITIKELSTRLGITMGTTSIAINKLEEKKFINRVRSKADKRKVYVSLNKKGQIAYNYHGNFHATTLEKVTKNIPENRLDIFLETFEELLNNLKSLKLNLEPEDLTHFNIGDKVEVTELKGNNVIKLALSEMGIKLKTSIEILDIHKDYITIKINDNEKLISKDHALYIFALKKEN
;
A
#
# COMPACT_ATOMS: atom_id res chain seq x y z
N MET A 1 -18.42 20.37 14.26
CA MET A 1 -17.00 20.24 13.85
C MET A 1 -16.83 19.06 12.91
N TYR A 2 -17.20 17.85 13.31
CA TYR A 2 -17.00 16.62 12.51
C TYR A 2 -17.74 16.64 11.17
N ASP A 3 -19.01 17.06 11.12
CA ASP A 3 -19.78 17.20 9.87
C ASP A 3 -19.11 18.13 8.85
N LYS A 4 -18.50 19.24 9.34
CA LYS A 4 -17.74 20.14 8.47
C LYS A 4 -16.47 19.49 7.95
N MET A 5 -15.80 18.69 8.79
CA MET A 5 -14.58 17.97 8.42
C MET A 5 -14.87 16.90 7.37
N GLU A 6 -15.93 16.09 7.59
CA GLU A 6 -16.41 15.09 6.64
C GLU A 6 -16.72 15.71 5.27
N ASN A 7 -17.53 16.80 5.25
CA ASN A 7 -17.90 17.48 4.02
C ASN A 7 -16.67 18.04 3.27
N LEU A 8 -15.69 18.63 3.98
CA LEU A 8 -14.47 19.16 3.36
C LEU A 8 -13.59 18.07 2.78
N ILE A 9 -13.44 16.93 3.46
CA ILE A 9 -12.68 15.80 2.96
C ILE A 9 -13.35 15.21 1.72
N ASP A 10 -14.67 15.02 1.75
CA ASP A 10 -15.45 14.47 0.64
C ASP A 10 -15.40 15.39 -0.59
N GLU A 11 -15.61 16.70 -0.40
CA GLU A 11 -15.54 17.70 -1.48
C GLU A 11 -14.13 17.81 -2.07
N PHE A 12 -13.10 17.81 -1.20
CA PHE A 12 -11.71 17.82 -1.64
C PHE A 12 -11.42 16.58 -2.49
N TYR A 13 -11.74 15.38 -2.00
CA TYR A 13 -11.52 14.13 -2.73
C TYR A 13 -12.22 14.14 -4.10
N LYS A 14 -13.52 14.47 -4.14
CA LYS A 14 -14.30 14.52 -5.39
C LYS A 14 -13.76 15.53 -6.39
N THR A 15 -13.41 16.73 -5.91
CA THR A 15 -12.89 17.81 -6.76
C THR A 15 -11.51 17.46 -7.30
N TYR A 16 -10.62 16.96 -6.45
CA TYR A 16 -9.27 16.59 -6.83
C TYR A 16 -9.26 15.44 -7.85
N TYR A 17 -10.05 14.40 -7.58
CA TYR A 17 -10.23 13.27 -8.51
C TYR A 17 -10.81 13.72 -9.86
N LYS A 18 -11.79 14.62 -9.85
CA LYS A 18 -12.37 15.17 -11.09
C LYS A 18 -11.36 15.99 -11.90
N MET A 19 -10.51 16.76 -11.24
CA MET A 19 -9.42 17.49 -11.90
C MET A 19 -8.42 16.55 -12.56
N GLU A 20 -8.06 15.47 -11.87
CA GLU A 20 -7.19 14.42 -12.40
C GLU A 20 -7.78 13.77 -13.65
N GLU A 21 -9.07 13.38 -13.60
CA GLU A 21 -9.78 12.79 -14.73
C GLU A 21 -9.82 13.74 -15.95
N ILE A 22 -10.12 15.01 -15.73
CA ILE A 22 -10.11 16.03 -16.79
C ILE A 22 -8.72 16.17 -17.40
N ASN A 23 -7.69 16.30 -16.55
CA ASN A 23 -6.32 16.44 -16.99
C ASN A 23 -5.85 15.23 -17.82
N LEU A 24 -6.16 14.02 -17.36
CA LEU A 24 -5.86 12.77 -18.08
C LEU A 24 -6.56 12.74 -19.45
N SER A 25 -7.84 13.11 -19.50
CA SER A 25 -8.63 13.12 -20.75
C SER A 25 -8.10 14.09 -21.80
N LEU A 26 -7.45 15.15 -21.37
CA LEU A 26 -6.82 16.13 -22.25
C LEU A 26 -5.47 15.67 -22.80
N ALA A 27 -4.69 14.94 -21.99
CA ALA A 27 -3.31 14.60 -22.32
C ALA A 27 -3.13 13.16 -22.83
N ILE A 28 -3.79 12.18 -22.21
CA ILE A 28 -3.58 10.75 -22.49
C ILE A 28 -4.93 10.03 -22.62
N LYS A 29 -5.67 10.37 -23.67
CA LYS A 29 -7.05 9.88 -23.91
C LYS A 29 -7.23 8.36 -23.91
N CYS A 30 -6.17 7.58 -24.07
CA CYS A 30 -6.25 6.12 -24.12
C CYS A 30 -6.11 5.44 -22.76
N LEU A 31 -5.86 6.18 -21.67
CA LEU A 31 -5.79 5.65 -20.31
C LEU A 31 -7.02 6.05 -19.50
N THR A 32 -7.43 5.15 -18.62
CA THR A 32 -8.33 5.48 -17.50
C THR A 32 -7.52 5.93 -16.28
N THR A 33 -8.15 6.61 -15.34
CA THR A 33 -7.51 7.01 -14.06
C THR A 33 -6.98 5.78 -13.31
N THR A 34 -7.75 4.68 -13.28
CA THR A 34 -7.28 3.42 -12.68
C THR A 34 -6.01 2.87 -13.33
N GLU A 35 -5.94 2.89 -14.67
CA GLU A 35 -4.74 2.46 -15.40
C GLU A 35 -3.54 3.36 -15.14
N LEU A 36 -3.76 4.66 -14.96
CA LEU A 36 -2.74 5.63 -14.61
C LEU A 36 -2.19 5.40 -13.20
N HIS A 37 -3.06 5.14 -12.22
CA HIS A 37 -2.64 4.76 -10.86
C HIS A 37 -1.86 3.44 -10.82
N ILE A 38 -2.18 2.49 -11.71
CA ILE A 38 -1.38 1.26 -11.84
C ILE A 38 0.02 1.59 -12.41
N ILE A 39 0.13 2.47 -13.40
CA ILE A 39 1.40 2.96 -13.93
C ILE A 39 2.23 3.62 -12.81
N GLU A 40 1.60 4.44 -11.99
CA GLU A 40 2.22 5.07 -10.82
C GLU A 40 2.72 4.02 -9.83
N CYS A 41 1.92 3.02 -9.52
CA CYS A 41 2.25 1.95 -8.59
C CYS A 41 3.41 1.06 -9.07
N ILE A 42 3.55 0.87 -10.40
CA ILE A 42 4.70 0.20 -11.00
C ILE A 42 5.97 1.04 -10.77
N GLY A 43 5.88 2.37 -10.95
CA GLY A 43 7.01 3.27 -10.79
C GLY A 43 8.10 3.04 -11.84
N LEU A 44 9.31 3.46 -11.52
CA LEU A 44 10.47 3.36 -12.43
C LEU A 44 11.25 2.03 -12.30
N GLU A 45 10.86 1.17 -11.40
CA GLU A 45 11.52 -0.11 -11.12
C GLU A 45 10.82 -1.30 -11.80
N LYS A 46 11.41 -2.49 -11.64
CA LYS A 46 10.76 -3.75 -12.02
C LYS A 46 10.06 -4.34 -10.81
N ILE A 47 8.79 -4.63 -10.95
CA ILE A 47 7.94 -5.17 -9.87
C ILE A 47 7.27 -6.46 -10.34
N THR A 48 7.08 -7.42 -9.45
CA THR A 48 6.29 -8.63 -9.77
C THR A 48 4.80 -8.33 -9.72
N ILE A 49 3.99 -9.12 -10.46
CA ILE A 49 2.53 -8.98 -10.41
C ILE A 49 2.00 -9.20 -8.98
N LYS A 50 2.64 -10.07 -8.20
CA LYS A 50 2.28 -10.30 -6.79
C LYS A 50 2.52 -9.05 -5.94
N GLU A 51 3.72 -8.47 -6.01
CA GLU A 51 4.04 -7.22 -5.30
C GLU A 51 3.13 -6.07 -5.72
N LEU A 52 2.85 -5.95 -7.02
CA LEU A 52 1.95 -4.94 -7.54
C LEU A 52 0.51 -5.13 -7.00
N SER A 53 0.00 -6.36 -6.94
CA SER A 53 -1.33 -6.64 -6.37
C SER A 53 -1.40 -6.27 -4.90
N THR A 54 -0.32 -6.52 -4.13
CA THR A 54 -0.22 -6.12 -2.73
C THR A 54 -0.22 -4.60 -2.58
N ARG A 55 0.59 -3.87 -3.38
CA ARG A 55 0.61 -2.40 -3.34
C ARG A 55 -0.73 -1.77 -3.72
N LEU A 56 -1.44 -2.36 -4.67
CA LEU A 56 -2.76 -1.90 -5.12
C LEU A 56 -3.91 -2.29 -4.16
N GLY A 57 -3.68 -3.22 -3.23
CA GLY A 57 -4.72 -3.75 -2.35
C GLY A 57 -5.82 -4.54 -3.10
N ILE A 58 -5.51 -5.13 -4.27
CA ILE A 58 -6.45 -5.87 -5.10
C ILE A 58 -5.93 -7.29 -5.40
N THR A 59 -6.83 -8.18 -5.90
CA THR A 59 -6.44 -9.56 -6.19
C THR A 59 -5.45 -9.66 -7.36
N MET A 60 -4.61 -10.71 -7.35
CA MET A 60 -3.70 -11.00 -8.48
C MET A 60 -4.44 -11.18 -9.81
N GLY A 61 -5.66 -11.71 -9.79
CA GLY A 61 -6.51 -11.86 -10.98
C GLY A 61 -6.86 -10.50 -11.58
N THR A 62 -7.37 -9.59 -10.75
CA THR A 62 -7.72 -8.21 -11.15
C THR A 62 -6.48 -7.47 -11.66
N THR A 63 -5.36 -7.57 -10.93
CA THR A 63 -4.07 -6.99 -11.34
C THR A 63 -3.64 -7.51 -12.71
N SER A 64 -3.72 -8.82 -12.95
CA SER A 64 -3.33 -9.43 -14.22
C SER A 64 -4.16 -8.92 -15.40
N ILE A 65 -5.47 -8.74 -15.22
CA ILE A 65 -6.35 -8.16 -16.25
C ILE A 65 -5.94 -6.73 -16.58
N ALA A 66 -5.67 -5.91 -15.56
CA ALA A 66 -5.27 -4.52 -15.76
C ALA A 66 -3.89 -4.42 -16.45
N ILE A 67 -2.95 -5.28 -16.06
CA ILE A 67 -1.64 -5.38 -16.69
C ILE A 67 -1.73 -5.83 -18.16
N ASN A 68 -2.64 -6.76 -18.52
CA ASN A 68 -2.88 -7.14 -19.91
C ASN A 68 -3.32 -5.93 -20.75
N LYS A 69 -4.25 -5.13 -20.25
CA LYS A 69 -4.72 -3.90 -20.94
C LYS A 69 -3.59 -2.89 -21.13
N LEU A 70 -2.76 -2.68 -20.12
CA LEU A 70 -1.62 -1.75 -20.22
C LEU A 70 -0.54 -2.25 -21.19
N GLU A 71 -0.32 -3.56 -21.28
CA GLU A 71 0.57 -4.18 -22.26
C GLU A 71 0.04 -4.02 -23.68
N GLU A 72 -1.24 -4.31 -23.93
CA GLU A 72 -1.92 -4.09 -25.22
C GLU A 72 -1.85 -2.62 -25.66
N LYS A 73 -2.03 -1.69 -24.72
CA LYS A 73 -1.87 -0.24 -24.95
C LYS A 73 -0.41 0.21 -25.07
N LYS A 74 0.54 -0.70 -24.90
CA LYS A 74 2.01 -0.47 -25.01
C LYS A 74 2.52 0.57 -23.99
N PHE A 75 2.12 0.46 -22.73
CA PHE A 75 2.66 1.27 -21.63
C PHE A 75 3.68 0.51 -20.79
N ILE A 76 3.65 -0.80 -20.82
CA ILE A 76 4.50 -1.66 -20.00
C ILE A 76 5.18 -2.75 -20.83
N ASN A 77 6.23 -3.32 -20.23
CA ASN A 77 6.89 -4.54 -20.67
C ASN A 77 6.72 -5.63 -19.62
N ARG A 78 6.57 -6.90 -20.08
CA ARG A 78 6.61 -8.07 -19.23
C ARG A 78 7.84 -8.90 -19.52
N VAL A 79 8.46 -9.39 -18.46
CA VAL A 79 9.61 -10.29 -18.58
C VAL A 79 9.44 -11.42 -17.56
N ARG A 80 9.43 -12.67 -18.04
CA ARG A 80 9.49 -13.82 -17.15
C ARG A 80 10.88 -13.96 -16.55
N SER A 81 10.97 -14.29 -15.28
CA SER A 81 12.23 -14.58 -14.62
C SER A 81 12.90 -15.81 -15.27
N LYS A 82 14.20 -15.71 -15.54
CA LYS A 82 15.00 -16.87 -15.99
C LYS A 82 15.25 -17.86 -14.84
N ALA A 83 15.33 -17.37 -13.59
CA ALA A 83 15.61 -18.18 -12.42
C ALA A 83 14.34 -18.90 -11.88
N ASP A 84 13.17 -18.25 -11.95
CA ASP A 84 11.89 -18.82 -11.54
C ASP A 84 10.81 -18.45 -12.55
N LYS A 85 10.46 -19.40 -13.43
CA LYS A 85 9.48 -19.21 -14.51
C LYS A 85 8.07 -18.84 -14.02
N ARG A 86 7.78 -19.00 -12.72
CA ARG A 86 6.51 -18.59 -12.10
C ARG A 86 6.46 -17.10 -11.82
N LYS A 87 7.62 -16.43 -11.74
CA LYS A 87 7.70 -14.99 -11.52
C LYS A 87 7.66 -14.23 -12.84
N VAL A 88 6.72 -13.30 -12.94
CA VAL A 88 6.59 -12.36 -14.04
C VAL A 88 6.85 -10.96 -13.51
N TYR A 89 7.85 -10.30 -14.06
CA TYR A 89 8.16 -8.90 -13.76
C TYR A 89 7.48 -7.98 -14.77
N VAL A 90 7.02 -6.86 -14.27
CA VAL A 90 6.43 -5.76 -15.03
C VAL A 90 7.29 -4.52 -14.83
N SER A 91 7.47 -3.75 -15.87
CA SER A 91 8.16 -2.46 -15.84
C SER A 91 7.55 -1.50 -16.85
N LEU A 92 7.63 -0.20 -16.60
CA LEU A 92 7.21 0.80 -17.57
C LEU A 92 8.16 0.77 -18.78
N ASN A 93 7.60 0.88 -19.99
CA ASN A 93 8.38 1.23 -21.17
C ASN A 93 8.44 2.76 -21.33
N LYS A 94 9.06 3.26 -22.40
CA LYS A 94 9.22 4.70 -22.63
C LYS A 94 7.90 5.46 -22.63
N LYS A 95 6.82 4.89 -23.18
CA LYS A 95 5.48 5.50 -23.18
C LYS A 95 4.88 5.52 -21.76
N GLY A 96 5.07 4.44 -20.99
CA GLY A 96 4.66 4.37 -19.59
C GLY A 96 5.39 5.36 -18.69
N GLN A 97 6.71 5.54 -18.91
CA GLN A 97 7.49 6.53 -18.17
C GLN A 97 7.03 7.96 -18.45
N ILE A 98 6.64 8.27 -19.71
CA ILE A 98 6.06 9.59 -20.04
C ILE A 98 4.76 9.79 -19.29
N ALA A 99 3.87 8.79 -19.24
CA ALA A 99 2.61 8.86 -18.51
C ALA A 99 2.82 9.02 -17.00
N TYR A 100 3.76 8.28 -16.42
CA TYR A 100 4.18 8.38 -15.02
C TYR A 100 4.66 9.80 -14.67
N ASN A 101 5.59 10.35 -15.44
CA ASN A 101 6.12 11.68 -15.21
C ASN A 101 5.04 12.77 -15.40
N TYR A 102 4.16 12.60 -16.39
CA TYR A 102 3.04 13.52 -16.61
C TYR A 102 2.12 13.57 -15.39
N HIS A 103 1.79 12.43 -14.83
CA HIS A 103 0.95 12.31 -13.65
C HIS A 103 1.58 12.94 -12.41
N GLY A 104 2.86 12.63 -12.13
CA GLY A 104 3.60 13.26 -11.03
C GLY A 104 3.66 14.79 -11.16
N ASN A 105 3.88 15.31 -12.37
CA ASN A 105 3.88 16.74 -12.64
C ASN A 105 2.49 17.38 -12.43
N PHE A 106 1.41 16.68 -12.75
CA PHE A 106 0.05 17.13 -12.46
C PHE A 106 -0.16 17.37 -10.97
N HIS A 107 0.19 16.38 -10.13
CA HIS A 107 0.05 16.49 -8.68
C HIS A 107 0.87 17.65 -8.12
N ALA A 108 2.16 17.72 -8.45
CA ALA A 108 3.06 18.76 -7.98
C ALA A 108 2.56 20.15 -8.36
N THR A 109 2.24 20.37 -9.65
CA THR A 109 1.76 21.66 -10.14
C THR A 109 0.40 22.05 -9.57
N THR A 110 -0.48 21.09 -9.36
CA THR A 110 -1.82 21.35 -8.78
C THR A 110 -1.68 21.77 -7.32
N LEU A 111 -0.91 21.02 -6.53
CA LEU A 111 -0.67 21.35 -5.12
C LEU A 111 0.02 22.69 -4.96
N GLU A 112 1.06 22.98 -5.75
CA GLU A 112 1.71 24.27 -5.75
C GLU A 112 0.73 25.42 -6.01
N LYS A 113 -0.15 25.29 -7.01
CA LYS A 113 -1.13 26.32 -7.37
C LYS A 113 -2.18 26.54 -6.29
N VAL A 114 -2.72 25.49 -5.71
CA VAL A 114 -3.79 25.61 -4.69
C VAL A 114 -3.26 26.08 -3.34
N THR A 115 -1.97 25.87 -3.06
CA THR A 115 -1.33 26.32 -1.81
C THR A 115 -0.63 27.68 -1.91
N LYS A 116 -0.45 28.22 -3.11
CA LYS A 116 0.35 29.44 -3.38
C LYS A 116 0.08 30.63 -2.46
N ASN A 117 -1.17 30.83 -2.05
CA ASN A 117 -1.58 31.96 -1.20
C ASN A 117 -1.77 31.58 0.26
N ILE A 118 -1.36 30.38 0.66
CA ILE A 118 -1.42 29.91 2.05
C ILE A 118 -0.03 30.14 2.66
N PRO A 119 0.07 30.85 3.80
CA PRO A 119 1.35 31.03 4.49
C PRO A 119 2.00 29.69 4.86
N GLU A 120 3.33 29.60 4.70
CA GLU A 120 4.11 28.37 4.90
C GLU A 120 3.89 27.76 6.30
N ASN A 121 3.91 28.58 7.34
CA ASN A 121 3.65 28.12 8.72
C ASN A 121 2.25 27.48 8.91
N ARG A 122 1.26 27.86 8.10
CA ARG A 122 -0.06 27.21 8.15
C ARG A 122 -0.07 25.90 7.37
N LEU A 123 0.74 25.80 6.32
CA LEU A 123 0.92 24.55 5.59
C LEU A 123 1.65 23.53 6.45
N ASP A 124 2.67 23.94 7.20
CA ASP A 124 3.40 23.07 8.14
C ASP A 124 2.46 22.48 9.20
N ILE A 125 1.66 23.34 9.86
CA ILE A 125 0.66 22.90 10.83
C ILE A 125 -0.36 21.94 10.20
N PHE A 126 -0.79 22.24 8.98
CA PHE A 126 -1.74 21.38 8.26
C PHE A 126 -1.13 20.01 7.96
N LEU A 127 0.11 19.96 7.48
CA LEU A 127 0.81 18.73 7.15
C LEU A 127 0.99 17.85 8.40
N GLU A 128 1.48 18.43 9.51
CA GLU A 128 1.63 17.73 10.78
C GLU A 128 0.29 17.15 11.27
N THR A 129 -0.77 17.98 11.29
CA THR A 129 -2.09 17.56 11.74
C THR A 129 -2.71 16.50 10.84
N PHE A 130 -2.54 16.64 9.52
CA PHE A 130 -3.08 15.70 8.55
C PHE A 130 -2.35 14.36 8.58
N GLU A 131 -1.05 14.38 8.81
CA GLU A 131 -0.24 13.16 9.00
C GLU A 131 -0.65 12.40 10.26
N GLU A 132 -0.86 13.12 11.38
CA GLU A 132 -1.39 12.52 12.61
C GLU A 132 -2.78 11.90 12.38
N LEU A 133 -3.68 12.62 11.72
CA LEU A 133 -5.02 12.13 11.38
C LEU A 133 -4.96 10.87 10.50
N LEU A 134 -4.07 10.86 9.50
CA LEU A 134 -3.86 9.69 8.63
C LEU A 134 -3.33 8.49 9.41
N ASN A 135 -2.41 8.70 10.34
CA ASN A 135 -1.86 7.64 11.18
C ASN A 135 -2.92 7.05 12.12
N ASN A 136 -3.76 7.90 12.70
CA ASN A 136 -4.89 7.47 13.52
C ASN A 136 -5.91 6.67 12.69
N LEU A 137 -6.20 7.10 11.46
CA LEU A 137 -7.10 6.39 10.56
C LEU A 137 -6.53 5.01 10.15
N LYS A 138 -5.22 4.92 9.87
CA LYS A 138 -4.54 3.64 9.61
C LYS A 138 -4.63 2.71 10.84
N SER A 139 -4.45 3.24 12.04
CA SER A 139 -4.59 2.47 13.27
C SER A 139 -6.00 1.94 13.48
N LEU A 140 -7.03 2.75 13.20
CA LEU A 140 -8.43 2.30 13.25
C LEU A 140 -8.72 1.20 12.23
N LYS A 141 -8.15 1.29 11.02
CA LYS A 141 -8.29 0.24 10.00
C LYS A 141 -7.76 -1.11 10.50
N LEU A 142 -6.62 -1.11 11.21
CA LEU A 142 -6.04 -2.34 11.77
C LEU A 142 -6.92 -3.03 12.83
N ASN A 143 -7.88 -2.32 13.40
CA ASN A 143 -8.88 -2.92 14.31
C ASN A 143 -10.04 -3.56 13.54
N LEU A 144 -10.25 -3.20 12.27
CA LEU A 144 -11.40 -3.62 11.46
C LEU A 144 -11.05 -4.73 10.46
N GLU A 145 -9.85 -4.69 9.91
CA GLU A 145 -9.39 -5.66 8.89
C GLU A 145 -8.09 -6.31 9.32
N PRO A 146 -7.97 -7.66 9.21
CA PRO A 146 -6.71 -8.33 9.47
C PRO A 146 -5.64 -7.92 8.47
N GLU A 147 -4.50 -7.46 8.99
CA GLU A 147 -3.31 -7.16 8.19
C GLU A 147 -2.14 -8.08 8.61
N ASP A 148 -1.14 -8.23 7.76
CA ASP A 148 0.04 -8.98 8.13
C ASP A 148 0.89 -8.23 9.18
N LEU A 149 1.74 -8.96 9.93
CA LEU A 149 2.48 -8.36 11.05
C LEU A 149 3.41 -7.20 10.67
N THR A 150 3.71 -7.00 9.39
CA THR A 150 4.57 -5.89 8.95
C THR A 150 3.87 -4.53 8.95
N HIS A 151 2.53 -4.51 9.13
CA HIS A 151 1.71 -3.29 9.16
C HIS A 151 1.48 -2.73 10.57
N PHE A 152 1.90 -3.45 11.62
CA PHE A 152 1.74 -3.02 13.00
C PHE A 152 2.97 -2.26 13.51
N ASN A 153 2.78 -1.46 14.55
CA ASN A 153 3.82 -0.61 15.14
C ASN A 153 4.35 -1.22 16.45
N ILE A 154 5.50 -0.72 16.91
CA ILE A 154 6.06 -1.08 18.20
C ILE A 154 5.05 -0.72 19.31
N GLY A 155 4.83 -1.65 20.23
CA GLY A 155 3.85 -1.55 21.33
C GLY A 155 2.44 -2.04 20.97
N ASP A 156 2.14 -2.33 19.70
CA ASP A 156 0.84 -2.88 19.32
C ASP A 156 0.66 -4.30 19.88
N LYS A 157 -0.51 -4.56 20.45
CA LYS A 157 -0.99 -5.88 20.83
C LYS A 157 -2.00 -6.38 19.82
N VAL A 158 -1.76 -7.56 19.26
CA VAL A 158 -2.55 -8.10 18.16
C VAL A 158 -2.98 -9.53 18.45
N GLU A 159 -4.07 -9.96 17.83
CA GLU A 159 -4.52 -11.36 17.87
C GLU A 159 -4.47 -11.96 16.46
N VAL A 160 -3.79 -13.09 16.32
CA VAL A 160 -3.68 -13.83 15.06
C VAL A 160 -5.05 -14.36 14.65
N THR A 161 -5.52 -13.91 13.49
CA THR A 161 -6.82 -14.32 12.92
C THR A 161 -6.68 -15.29 11.76
N GLU A 162 -5.57 -15.22 11.03
CA GLU A 162 -5.32 -16.07 9.87
C GLU A 162 -3.82 -16.35 9.70
N LEU A 163 -3.48 -17.56 9.28
CA LEU A 163 -2.13 -17.94 8.86
C LEU A 163 -2.16 -18.33 7.37
N LYS A 164 -1.47 -17.56 6.54
CA LYS A 164 -1.34 -17.83 5.10
C LYS A 164 -0.08 -18.65 4.80
N GLY A 165 0.12 -18.97 3.54
CA GLY A 165 1.27 -19.77 3.08
C GLY A 165 1.00 -21.26 2.97
N ASN A 166 2.03 -22.01 2.56
CA ASN A 166 1.98 -23.46 2.40
C ASN A 166 2.15 -24.18 3.76
N ASN A 167 2.01 -25.50 3.77
CA ASN A 167 2.12 -26.31 4.99
C ASN A 167 3.48 -26.17 5.69
N VAL A 168 4.57 -25.95 4.96
CA VAL A 168 5.91 -25.79 5.54
C VAL A 168 5.97 -24.49 6.36
N ILE A 169 5.46 -23.38 5.81
CA ILE A 169 5.39 -22.11 6.52
C ILE A 169 4.50 -22.22 7.75
N LYS A 170 3.31 -22.80 7.61
CA LYS A 170 2.37 -22.98 8.74
C LYS A 170 2.96 -23.85 9.85
N LEU A 171 3.72 -24.89 9.49
CA LEU A 171 4.40 -25.75 10.47
C LEU A 171 5.48 -24.94 11.22
N ALA A 172 6.34 -24.22 10.49
CA ALA A 172 7.38 -23.40 11.09
C ALA A 172 6.79 -22.34 12.06
N LEU A 173 5.70 -21.66 11.68
CA LEU A 173 5.01 -20.72 12.55
C LEU A 173 4.41 -21.41 13.79
N SER A 174 3.85 -22.61 13.62
CA SER A 174 3.32 -23.40 14.74
C SER A 174 4.41 -23.83 15.74
N GLU A 175 5.60 -24.20 15.26
CA GLU A 175 6.77 -24.53 16.10
C GLU A 175 7.26 -23.30 16.87
N MET A 176 7.12 -22.10 16.30
CA MET A 176 7.34 -20.84 17.01
C MET A 176 6.22 -20.47 17.98
N GLY A 177 5.17 -21.30 18.12
CA GLY A 177 4.03 -21.05 18.99
C GLY A 177 3.01 -20.06 18.42
N ILE A 178 3.08 -19.75 17.10
CA ILE A 178 2.16 -18.85 16.43
C ILE A 178 1.04 -19.66 15.81
N LYS A 179 -0.17 -19.51 16.37
CA LYS A 179 -1.40 -20.21 15.97
C LYS A 179 -2.54 -19.19 15.90
N LEU A 180 -3.68 -19.61 15.39
CA LEU A 180 -4.91 -18.81 15.46
C LEU A 180 -5.21 -18.45 16.91
N LYS A 181 -5.66 -17.22 17.14
CA LYS A 181 -5.93 -16.62 18.46
C LYS A 181 -4.71 -16.42 19.34
N THR A 182 -3.48 -16.60 18.82
CA THR A 182 -2.28 -16.23 19.58
C THR A 182 -2.23 -14.72 19.75
N SER A 183 -2.07 -14.25 20.99
CA SER A 183 -1.82 -12.84 21.29
C SER A 183 -0.32 -12.56 21.11
N ILE A 184 -0.02 -11.54 20.33
CA ILE A 184 1.34 -11.10 20.02
C ILE A 184 1.46 -9.61 20.41
N GLU A 185 2.55 -9.25 21.07
CA GLU A 185 2.95 -7.85 21.27
C GLU A 185 4.18 -7.57 20.42
N ILE A 186 4.16 -6.49 19.66
CA ILE A 186 5.29 -6.05 18.82
C ILE A 186 6.26 -5.26 19.71
N LEU A 187 7.45 -5.80 19.90
CA LEU A 187 8.45 -5.16 20.78
C LEU A 187 9.43 -4.27 20.02
N ASP A 188 9.85 -4.70 18.80
CA ASP A 188 10.78 -3.94 17.98
C ASP A 188 10.66 -4.33 16.51
N ILE A 189 11.06 -3.40 15.61
CA ILE A 189 10.99 -3.58 14.16
C ILE A 189 12.33 -3.25 13.54
N HIS A 190 13.04 -4.26 13.07
CA HIS A 190 14.31 -4.15 12.37
C HIS A 190 14.15 -4.22 10.84
N LYS A 191 15.25 -4.07 10.12
CA LYS A 191 15.23 -4.12 8.66
C LYS A 191 14.69 -5.46 8.12
N ASP A 192 15.16 -6.58 8.67
CA ASP A 192 14.90 -7.93 8.15
C ASP A 192 14.04 -8.81 9.08
N TYR A 193 13.77 -8.36 10.30
CA TYR A 193 12.99 -9.12 11.30
C TYR A 193 12.18 -8.20 12.21
N ILE A 194 11.23 -8.81 12.92
CA ILE A 194 10.40 -8.19 13.95
C ILE A 194 10.60 -8.96 15.25
N THR A 195 10.86 -8.26 16.35
CA THR A 195 10.85 -8.83 17.69
C THR A 195 9.45 -8.80 18.24
N ILE A 196 8.94 -9.97 18.61
CA ILE A 196 7.60 -10.12 19.15
C ILE A 196 7.64 -10.80 20.51
N LYS A 197 6.59 -10.60 21.32
CA LYS A 197 6.38 -11.28 22.59
C LYS A 197 5.13 -12.16 22.51
N ILE A 198 5.27 -13.42 22.90
CA ILE A 198 4.18 -14.40 23.01
C ILE A 198 4.31 -15.10 24.37
N ASN A 199 3.27 -15.03 25.22
CA ASN A 199 3.27 -15.67 26.55
C ASN A 199 4.54 -15.37 27.33
N ASP A 200 4.93 -14.09 27.43
CA ASP A 200 6.13 -13.59 28.12
C ASP A 200 7.49 -14.02 27.51
N ASN A 201 7.50 -14.71 26.41
CA ASN A 201 8.72 -15.09 25.70
C ASN A 201 8.92 -14.20 24.47
N GLU A 202 10.12 -13.64 24.36
CA GLU A 202 10.52 -12.89 23.18
C GLU A 202 10.97 -13.83 22.06
N LYS A 203 10.60 -13.49 20.83
CA LYS A 203 10.93 -14.26 19.64
C LYS A 203 11.25 -13.31 18.47
N LEU A 204 12.16 -13.75 17.62
CA LEU A 204 12.48 -13.07 16.37
C LEU A 204 11.73 -13.73 15.23
N ILE A 205 11.03 -12.94 14.42
CA ILE A 205 10.35 -13.38 13.19
C ILE A 205 10.93 -12.62 12.03
N SER A 206 11.37 -13.32 10.98
CA SER A 206 11.76 -12.68 9.74
C SER A 206 10.57 -11.95 9.11
N LYS A 207 10.80 -10.82 8.44
CA LYS A 207 9.73 -10.11 7.72
C LYS A 207 9.07 -10.97 6.66
N ASP A 208 9.80 -11.90 6.04
CA ASP A 208 9.23 -12.87 5.10
C ASP A 208 8.19 -13.78 5.77
N HIS A 209 8.41 -14.22 7.01
CA HIS A 209 7.42 -14.99 7.76
C HIS A 209 6.29 -14.11 8.30
N ALA A 210 6.56 -12.89 8.70
CA ALA A 210 5.59 -11.91 9.20
C ALA A 210 4.48 -11.63 8.16
N LEU A 211 4.80 -11.63 6.86
CA LEU A 211 3.84 -11.50 5.75
C LEU A 211 2.78 -12.62 5.68
N TYR A 212 2.96 -13.72 6.40
CA TYR A 212 2.00 -14.83 6.42
C TYR A 212 1.16 -14.89 7.68
N ILE A 213 1.39 -13.99 8.67
CA ILE A 213 0.68 -13.93 9.95
C ILE A 213 -0.26 -12.74 9.91
N PHE A 214 -1.55 -13.01 9.71
CA PHE A 214 -2.58 -11.98 9.70
C PHE A 214 -3.21 -11.83 11.07
N ALA A 215 -3.36 -10.61 11.54
CA ALA A 215 -3.83 -10.30 12.88
C ALA A 215 -4.73 -9.06 12.89
N LEU A 216 -5.55 -8.96 13.93
CA LEU A 216 -6.29 -7.74 14.27
C LEU A 216 -5.61 -7.08 15.48
N LYS A 217 -5.57 -5.76 15.49
CA LYS A 217 -5.14 -4.99 16.65
C LYS A 217 -6.16 -5.16 17.77
N LYS A 218 -5.69 -5.45 18.98
CA LYS A 218 -6.53 -5.45 20.18
C LYS A 218 -6.70 -4.03 20.69
N GLU A 219 -7.92 -3.65 21.00
CA GLU A 219 -8.18 -2.45 21.80
C GLU A 219 -7.60 -2.64 23.20
N ASN A 220 -6.92 -1.62 23.70
CA ASN A 220 -6.35 -1.61 25.06
C ASN A 220 -7.44 -1.42 26.11
#